data_09f8c647387f4f69921f3793df41d907
#
_entry.id   09f8c647387f4f69921f3793df41d907
#
_cell.length_a   1.000
_cell.length_b   1.000
_cell.length_c   1.000
_cell.angle_alpha   90.00
_cell.angle_beta   90.00
_cell.angle_gamma   90.00
#
_symmetry.space_group_name_H-M   'P 1'
#
loop_
_entity.id
_entity.type
_entity.pdbx_description
1 polymer ?
#
loop_
_entity_poly.entity_id
_entity_poly.type
_entity_poly.pdbx_seq_one_letter_code
_entity_poly.pdbx_strand_id
1 'polypeptide(L)' 'MNEPNDQPRLLTMIGLVALAVAVVILVFFGIGYLFGRVFL' A
#
# COMPACT_ATOMS: atom_id res chain seq x y z
N MET A 1 -1.13 0.33 -27.11
CA MET A 1 -0.92 0.00 -26.78
C MET A 1 -0.73 -0.84 -26.66
N ASN A 2 -0.62 -0.87 -26.68
CA ASN A 2 -0.53 -1.76 -26.78
C ASN A 2 0.55 -2.45 -26.66
N GLU A 3 1.48 -2.13 -26.41
CA GLU A 3 2.62 -2.89 -26.18
C GLU A 3 2.46 -3.72 -24.99
N PRO A 4 2.53 -5.03 -25.09
CA PRO A 4 2.37 -5.93 -23.95
C PRO A 4 3.46 -5.74 -22.92
N ASN A 5 4.61 -5.29 -23.33
CA ASN A 5 5.69 -5.09 -22.37
C ASN A 5 5.43 -3.91 -21.48
N ASP A 6 4.90 -2.85 -22.07
CA ASP A 6 4.65 -1.64 -21.31
C ASP A 6 3.56 -1.84 -20.29
N GLN A 7 2.51 -2.52 -20.70
CA GLN A 7 1.37 -2.70 -19.83
C GLN A 7 1.71 -3.43 -18.54
N PRO A 8 2.34 -4.60 -18.61
CA PRO A 8 2.70 -5.30 -17.38
C PRO A 8 3.61 -4.48 -16.49
N ARG A 9 4.49 -3.73 -17.10
CA ARG A 9 5.40 -2.91 -16.33
C ARG A 9 4.67 -1.83 -15.57
N LEU A 10 3.77 -1.15 -16.24
CA LEU A 10 2.98 -0.11 -15.62
C LEU A 10 2.16 -0.66 -14.49
N LEU A 11 1.54 -1.80 -14.72
CA LEU A 11 0.71 -2.42 -13.70
C LEU A 11 1.55 -2.80 -12.49
N THR A 12 2.73 -3.31 -12.74
CA THR A 12 3.60 -3.72 -11.65
C THR A 12 4.01 -2.51 -10.83
N MET A 13 4.33 -1.43 -11.50
CA MET A 13 4.73 -0.21 -10.79
C MET A 13 3.59 0.32 -9.93
N ILE A 14 2.42 0.40 -10.52
CA ILE A 14 1.26 0.89 -9.79
C ILE A 14 0.96 -0.05 -8.63
N GLY A 15 1.05 -1.33 -8.87
CA GLY A 15 0.81 -2.31 -7.82
C GLY A 15 1.77 -2.16 -6.66
N LEU A 16 3.03 -1.94 -6.98
CA LEU A 16 4.05 -1.78 -5.94
C LEU A 16 3.79 -0.55 -5.12
N VAL A 17 3.49 0.55 -5.78
CA VAL A 17 3.21 1.79 -5.08
C VAL A 17 1.97 1.65 -4.22
N ALA A 18 0.94 1.04 -4.78
CA ALA A 18 -0.29 0.85 -4.04
C ALA A 18 -0.05 -0.03 -2.82
N LEU A 19 0.76 -1.06 -2.98
CA LEU A 19 1.06 -1.95 -1.88
C LEU A 19 1.82 -1.21 -0.79
N ALA A 20 2.78 -0.41 -1.18
CA ALA A 20 3.56 0.34 -0.21
C ALA A 20 2.67 1.30 0.57
N VAL A 21 1.78 1.99 -0.13
CA VAL A 21 0.87 2.92 0.52
C VAL A 21 -0.07 2.18 1.46
N ALA A 22 -0.57 1.05 1.00
CA ALA A 22 -1.48 0.26 1.81
C ALA A 22 -0.80 -0.22 3.08
N VAL A 23 0.44 -0.67 2.97
CA VAL A 23 1.18 -1.14 4.13
C VAL A 23 1.40 -0.01 5.11
N VAL A 24 1.77 1.15 4.62
CA VAL A 24 1.99 2.30 5.49
C VAL A 24 0.71 2.67 6.23
N ILE A 25 -0.38 2.70 5.51
CA ILE A 25 -1.66 3.04 6.14
C ILE A 25 -2.03 1.98 7.18
N LEU A 26 -1.82 0.73 6.84
CA LEU A 26 -2.15 -0.35 7.76
C LEU A 26 -1.32 -0.26 9.03
N VAL A 27 -0.03 0.00 8.88
CA VAL A 27 0.87 0.09 10.03
C VAL A 27 0.47 1.25 10.92
N PHE A 28 0.24 2.40 10.32
CA PHE A 28 -0.14 3.58 11.08
C PHE A 28 -1.48 3.37 11.77
N PHE A 29 -2.40 2.77 11.05
CA PHE A 29 -3.72 2.51 11.59
C PHE A 29 -3.63 1.54 12.76
N GLY A 30 -2.83 0.49 12.59
CA GLY A 30 -2.66 -0.50 13.63
C GLY A 30 -2.03 0.09 14.88
N ILE A 31 -1.01 0.89 14.67
CA ILE A 31 -0.34 1.51 15.80
C ILE A 31 -1.27 2.46 16.53
N GLY A 32 -2.01 3.25 15.77
CA GLY A 32 -2.96 4.17 16.38
C GLY A 32 -4.01 3.43 17.18
N TYR A 33 -4.48 2.33 16.63
CA TYR A 33 -5.49 1.54 17.31
C TYR A 33 -4.94 0.96 18.62
N LEU A 34 -3.75 0.44 18.55
CA LEU A 34 -3.11 -0.15 19.72
C LEU A 34 -2.89 0.90 20.79
N PHE A 35 -2.38 2.04 20.39
CA PHE A 35 -2.13 3.10 21.34
C PHE A 35 -3.40 3.57 22.01
N GLY A 36 -4.44 3.77 21.23
CA GLY A 36 -5.70 4.18 21.79
C GLY A 36 -6.26 3.15 22.73
N ARG A 37 -6.09 1.90 22.41
CA ARG A 37 -6.61 0.83 23.24
C ARG A 37 -5.87 0.71 24.56
N VAL A 38 -4.56 0.83 24.48
CA VAL A 38 -3.75 0.68 25.68
C VAL A 38 -3.93 1.86 26.60
N PHE A 39 -4.00 3.04 26.02
CA PHE A 39 -4.14 4.25 26.83
C PHE A 39 -5.53 4.40 27.40
N LEU A 40 -6.52 3.94 26.67
CA LEU A 40 -7.88 4.01 27.13
C LEU A 40 -8.32 2.71 27.73
#